data_2232cfe50838271f57802a54377453ca
#
_entry.id   2232cfe50838271f57802a54377453ca
#
_cell.length_a   1.000
_cell.length_b   1.000
_cell.length_c   1.000
_cell.angle_alpha   90.00
_cell.angle_beta   90.00
_cell.angle_gamma   90.00
#
_symmetry.space_group_name_H-M   'P 1'
#
loop_
_entity.id
_entity.type
_entity.pdbx_description
1 polymer ?
#
loop_
_entity_poly.entity_id
_entity_poly.type
_entity_poly.pdbx_seq_one_letter_code
_entity_poly.pdbx_strand_id
1 'polypeptide(L)'
;MTWDSFIFFAIPALLLWAGGAWTAWKKRPLPTYLLTAAGLLVYFAFILGLWMSLERPPLRTMGETRLWYAFFLPTAGLIVYSRWRYPWILAFSTVLAGVFTTVNIVNPEIHNKTLMPALQSPWFAPHVIVYMFAYAVLGAAALMSAYLLWFKKSPINDHEMDICDNLVQVGWAFMTVGILFGALWAKEAWGHYWAWDPKETWAAATWFAYLAYIHVRIRSDRYRRAALWGLFISFILLQMCWWGINYLPSAQGVSVHTYSLG
;
A
#
# COMPACT_ATOMS: atom_id res chain seq x y z
N MET A 1 -21.18 14.72 4.70
CA MET A 1 -21.28 13.25 4.65
C MET A 1 -20.62 12.70 5.91
N THR A 2 -21.18 11.67 6.54
CA THR A 2 -20.67 11.09 7.79
C THR A 2 -20.40 9.59 7.62
N TRP A 3 -19.73 8.98 8.60
CA TRP A 3 -19.44 7.55 8.59
C TRP A 3 -20.70 6.67 8.55
N ASP A 4 -21.86 7.16 9.05
CA ASP A 4 -23.13 6.42 8.97
C ASP A 4 -23.56 6.12 7.53
N SER A 5 -23.16 6.99 6.59
CA SER A 5 -23.44 6.80 5.18
C SER A 5 -22.42 5.90 4.47
N PHE A 6 -21.32 5.51 5.14
CA PHE A 6 -20.23 4.76 4.52
C PHE A 6 -20.69 3.44 3.89
N ILE A 7 -21.56 2.71 4.56
CA ILE A 7 -22.04 1.41 4.12
C ILE A 7 -22.71 1.45 2.74
N PHE A 8 -23.41 2.56 2.44
CA PHE A 8 -24.10 2.76 1.16
C PHE A 8 -23.15 2.97 -0.03
N PHE A 9 -21.91 3.34 0.23
CA PHE A 9 -20.86 3.47 -0.77
C PHE A 9 -19.94 2.24 -0.79
N ALA A 10 -19.64 1.70 0.38
CA ALA A 10 -18.74 0.58 0.57
C ALA A 10 -19.27 -0.70 -0.11
N ILE A 11 -20.55 -1.07 0.14
CA ILE A 11 -21.12 -2.29 -0.42
C ILE A 11 -21.17 -2.23 -1.95
N PRO A 12 -21.71 -1.18 -2.61
CA PRO A 12 -21.68 -1.09 -4.06
C PRO A 12 -20.26 -1.12 -4.64
N ALA A 13 -19.31 -0.43 -4.02
CA ALA A 13 -17.92 -0.45 -4.47
C ALA A 13 -17.31 -1.86 -4.39
N LEU A 14 -17.53 -2.58 -3.30
CA LEU A 14 -17.05 -3.96 -3.14
C LEU A 14 -17.66 -4.90 -4.17
N LEU A 15 -18.97 -4.79 -4.45
CA LEU A 15 -19.64 -5.60 -5.47
C LEU A 15 -19.09 -5.30 -6.87
N LEU A 16 -18.85 -4.03 -7.18
CA LEU A 16 -18.27 -3.61 -8.46
C LEU A 16 -16.83 -4.10 -8.62
N TRP A 17 -16.00 -4.02 -7.57
CA TRP A 17 -14.64 -4.56 -7.59
C TRP A 17 -14.61 -6.09 -7.71
N ALA A 18 -15.50 -6.79 -6.99
CA ALA A 18 -15.64 -8.24 -7.13
C ALA A 18 -16.07 -8.64 -8.55
N GLY A 19 -17.02 -7.90 -9.14
CA GLY A 19 -17.42 -8.07 -10.55
C GLY A 19 -16.27 -7.80 -11.51
N GLY A 20 -15.47 -6.75 -11.26
CA GLY A 20 -14.27 -6.44 -12.03
C GLY A 20 -13.23 -7.57 -11.97
N ALA A 21 -12.94 -8.07 -10.77
CA ALA A 21 -12.03 -9.21 -10.58
C ALA A 21 -12.56 -10.47 -11.28
N TRP A 22 -13.85 -10.76 -11.15
CA TRP A 22 -14.49 -11.89 -11.84
C TRP A 22 -14.38 -11.81 -13.37
N THR A 23 -14.65 -10.63 -13.95
CA THR A 23 -14.57 -10.43 -15.42
C THR A 23 -13.11 -10.50 -15.90
N ALA A 24 -12.13 -10.12 -15.06
CA ALA A 24 -10.71 -10.29 -15.34
C ALA A 24 -10.34 -11.78 -15.50
N TRP A 25 -10.84 -12.65 -14.63
CA TRP A 25 -10.67 -14.11 -14.74
C TRP A 25 -11.33 -14.68 -15.99
N LYS A 26 -12.47 -14.10 -16.42
CA LYS A 26 -13.15 -14.47 -17.67
C LYS A 26 -12.50 -13.85 -18.92
N LYS A 27 -11.34 -13.20 -18.78
CA LYS A 27 -10.58 -12.53 -19.85
C LYS A 27 -11.41 -11.50 -20.63
N ARG A 28 -12.31 -10.79 -19.94
CA ARG A 28 -13.15 -9.72 -20.49
C ARG A 28 -12.64 -8.35 -20.05
N PRO A 29 -11.71 -7.72 -20.80
CA PRO A 29 -11.02 -6.52 -20.32
C PRO A 29 -11.94 -5.31 -20.17
N LEU A 30 -12.85 -5.07 -21.10
CA LEU A 30 -13.71 -3.88 -21.04
C LEU A 30 -14.62 -3.88 -19.81
N PRO A 31 -15.40 -4.93 -19.51
CA PRO A 31 -16.15 -5.01 -18.26
C PRO A 31 -15.26 -4.90 -17.01
N THR A 32 -14.05 -5.47 -17.03
CA THR A 32 -13.09 -5.37 -15.93
C THR A 32 -12.75 -3.92 -15.63
N TYR A 33 -12.39 -3.14 -16.64
CA TYR A 33 -12.08 -1.72 -16.48
C TYR A 33 -13.29 -0.93 -15.99
N LEU A 34 -14.44 -1.12 -16.64
CA LEU A 34 -15.65 -0.36 -16.32
C LEU A 34 -16.13 -0.62 -14.88
N LEU A 35 -16.19 -1.90 -14.48
CA LEU A 35 -16.64 -2.26 -13.13
C LEU A 35 -15.65 -1.79 -12.06
N THR A 36 -14.36 -2.04 -12.27
CA THR A 36 -13.36 -1.62 -11.27
C THR A 36 -13.30 -0.09 -11.16
N ALA A 37 -13.31 0.64 -12.29
CA ALA A 37 -13.32 2.10 -12.27
C ALA A 37 -14.61 2.66 -11.65
N ALA A 38 -15.77 2.09 -11.95
CA ALA A 38 -17.02 2.49 -11.32
C ALA A 38 -16.99 2.29 -9.81
N GLY A 39 -16.46 1.17 -9.33
CA GLY A 39 -16.27 0.93 -7.89
C GLY A 39 -15.32 1.95 -7.25
N LEU A 40 -14.22 2.29 -7.93
CA LEU A 40 -13.30 3.33 -7.49
C LEU A 40 -13.99 4.70 -7.41
N LEU A 41 -14.78 5.06 -8.40
CA LEU A 41 -15.54 6.32 -8.41
C LEU A 41 -16.56 6.39 -7.26
N VAL A 42 -17.31 5.32 -7.03
CA VAL A 42 -18.26 5.23 -5.91
C VAL A 42 -17.54 5.39 -4.57
N TYR A 43 -16.44 4.67 -4.38
CA TYR A 43 -15.68 4.73 -3.14
C TYR A 43 -15.04 6.10 -2.94
N PHE A 44 -14.48 6.68 -3.99
CA PHE A 44 -13.89 8.02 -3.97
C PHE A 44 -14.92 9.12 -3.72
N ALA A 45 -16.14 8.96 -4.21
CA ALA A 45 -17.24 9.88 -3.91
C ALA A 45 -17.52 9.96 -2.40
N PHE A 46 -17.44 8.84 -1.68
CA PHE A 46 -17.50 8.86 -0.21
C PHE A 46 -16.33 9.62 0.40
N ILE A 47 -15.09 9.34 -0.06
CA ILE A 47 -13.88 10.03 0.43
C ILE A 47 -14.01 11.54 0.23
N LEU A 48 -14.44 11.99 -0.95
CA LEU A 48 -14.66 13.41 -1.26
C LEU A 48 -15.77 14.03 -0.40
N GLY A 49 -16.88 13.33 -0.26
CA GLY A 49 -17.98 13.82 0.57
C GLY A 49 -17.61 13.92 2.04
N LEU A 50 -16.82 12.98 2.56
CA LEU A 50 -16.26 13.04 3.91
C LEU A 50 -15.25 14.19 4.03
N TRP A 51 -14.38 14.38 3.03
CA TRP A 51 -13.42 15.49 2.98
C TRP A 51 -14.12 16.85 3.06
N MET A 52 -15.14 17.06 2.23
CA MET A 52 -15.93 18.30 2.24
C MET A 52 -16.62 18.52 3.58
N SER A 53 -17.13 17.48 4.21
CA SER A 53 -17.80 17.54 5.51
C SER A 53 -16.85 17.84 6.68
N LEU A 54 -15.58 17.35 6.58
CA LEU A 54 -14.56 17.56 7.60
C LEU A 54 -13.77 18.86 7.40
N GLU A 55 -13.95 19.55 6.27
CA GLU A 55 -13.16 20.74 5.85
C GLU A 55 -11.65 20.49 5.84
N ARG A 56 -11.25 19.22 5.83
CA ARG A 56 -9.86 18.77 5.80
C ARG A 56 -9.73 17.39 5.10
N PRO A 57 -8.57 17.04 4.56
CA PRO A 57 -8.34 15.69 4.04
C PRO A 57 -8.61 14.62 5.13
N PRO A 58 -9.31 13.51 4.80
CA PRO A 58 -9.62 12.45 5.76
C PRO A 58 -8.36 11.55 5.96
N LEU A 59 -7.43 12.00 6.81
CA LEU A 59 -6.13 11.36 7.07
C LEU A 59 -5.74 11.41 8.56
N ARG A 60 -6.64 11.90 9.44
CA ARG A 60 -6.36 12.12 10.86
C ARG A 60 -6.79 10.98 11.78
N THR A 61 -7.58 10.04 11.30
CA THR A 61 -8.04 8.89 12.09
C THR A 61 -7.58 7.57 11.48
N MET A 62 -7.60 6.50 12.26
CA MET A 62 -7.28 5.16 11.76
C MET A 62 -8.26 4.69 10.69
N GLY A 63 -9.54 5.04 10.84
CA GLY A 63 -10.57 4.74 9.84
C GLY A 63 -10.32 5.49 8.53
N GLU A 64 -9.99 6.79 8.62
CA GLU A 64 -9.69 7.63 7.46
C GLU A 64 -8.47 7.11 6.67
N THR A 65 -7.40 6.70 7.34
CA THR A 65 -6.23 6.14 6.64
C THR A 65 -6.56 4.81 5.95
N ARG A 66 -7.40 3.96 6.54
CA ARG A 66 -7.86 2.71 5.93
C ARG A 66 -8.75 2.91 4.70
N LEU A 67 -9.49 4.02 4.61
CA LEU A 67 -10.21 4.39 3.37
C LEU A 67 -9.23 4.51 2.20
N TRP A 68 -8.11 5.17 2.40
CA TRP A 68 -7.10 5.33 1.35
C TRP A 68 -6.43 4.01 0.98
N TYR A 69 -6.16 3.13 1.94
CA TYR A 69 -5.69 1.77 1.63
C TYR A 69 -6.69 1.03 0.74
N ALA A 70 -7.96 1.01 1.14
CA ALA A 70 -9.00 0.33 0.38
C ALA A 70 -9.18 0.93 -1.03
N PHE A 71 -8.94 2.22 -1.22
CA PHE A 71 -8.98 2.88 -2.51
C PHE A 71 -7.75 2.57 -3.39
N PHE A 72 -6.54 2.66 -2.83
CA PHE A 72 -5.31 2.49 -3.62
C PHE A 72 -5.02 1.05 -4.00
N LEU A 73 -5.44 0.06 -3.21
CA LEU A 73 -5.22 -1.34 -3.51
C LEU A 73 -5.85 -1.77 -4.85
N PRO A 74 -7.16 -1.62 -5.10
CA PRO A 74 -7.74 -1.96 -6.39
C PRO A 74 -7.27 -1.02 -7.51
N THR A 75 -6.89 0.23 -7.19
CA THR A 75 -6.27 1.15 -8.18
C THR A 75 -4.95 0.57 -8.68
N ALA A 76 -4.04 0.18 -7.77
CA ALA A 76 -2.77 -0.46 -8.12
C ALA A 76 -3.02 -1.78 -8.86
N GLY A 77 -3.96 -2.60 -8.38
CA GLY A 77 -4.35 -3.85 -9.04
C GLY A 77 -4.85 -3.63 -10.48
N LEU A 78 -5.64 -2.58 -10.72
CA LEU A 78 -6.14 -2.23 -12.04
C LEU A 78 -5.02 -1.74 -12.97
N ILE A 79 -4.08 -0.94 -12.47
CA ILE A 79 -2.90 -0.49 -13.21
C ILE A 79 -2.07 -1.70 -13.65
N VAL A 80 -1.77 -2.61 -12.72
CA VAL A 80 -1.01 -3.84 -13.02
C VAL A 80 -1.78 -4.70 -14.04
N TYR A 81 -3.07 -4.90 -13.83
CA TYR A 81 -3.90 -5.65 -14.79
C TYR A 81 -3.93 -4.98 -16.16
N SER A 82 -3.99 -3.66 -16.24
CA SER A 82 -4.00 -2.95 -17.52
C SER A 82 -2.74 -3.20 -18.33
N ARG A 83 -1.60 -3.31 -17.67
CA ARG A 83 -0.28 -3.46 -18.32
C ARG A 83 0.08 -4.91 -18.63
N TRP A 84 -0.21 -5.84 -17.68
CA TRP A 84 0.28 -7.22 -17.77
C TRP A 84 -0.82 -8.30 -17.82
N ARG A 85 -2.10 -7.91 -17.68
CA ARG A 85 -3.25 -8.82 -17.78
C ARG A 85 -3.26 -9.97 -16.76
N TYR A 86 -2.68 -9.78 -15.57
CA TYR A 86 -2.72 -10.75 -14.47
C TYR A 86 -3.99 -10.59 -13.63
N PRO A 87 -5.02 -11.46 -13.81
CA PRO A 87 -6.29 -11.31 -13.10
C PRO A 87 -6.15 -11.55 -11.59
N TRP A 88 -5.21 -12.39 -11.17
CA TRP A 88 -5.02 -12.72 -9.76
C TRP A 88 -4.50 -11.55 -8.93
N ILE A 89 -3.69 -10.64 -9.49
CA ILE A 89 -3.24 -9.43 -8.79
C ILE A 89 -4.42 -8.51 -8.52
N LEU A 90 -5.29 -8.30 -9.52
CA LEU A 90 -6.51 -7.50 -9.34
C LEU A 90 -7.45 -8.16 -8.31
N ALA A 91 -7.63 -9.48 -8.36
CA ALA A 91 -8.44 -10.20 -7.39
C ALA A 91 -7.89 -10.07 -5.97
N PHE A 92 -6.58 -10.25 -5.80
CA PHE A 92 -5.94 -10.14 -4.49
C PHE A 92 -6.04 -8.72 -3.92
N SER A 93 -5.76 -7.70 -4.72
CA SER A 93 -5.89 -6.30 -4.29
C SER A 93 -7.35 -5.95 -3.93
N THR A 94 -8.32 -6.51 -4.65
CA THR A 94 -9.75 -6.40 -4.32
C THR A 94 -10.08 -7.05 -2.97
N VAL A 95 -9.56 -8.25 -2.70
CA VAL A 95 -9.76 -8.93 -1.41
C VAL A 95 -9.18 -8.11 -0.27
N LEU A 96 -7.96 -7.59 -0.41
CA LEU A 96 -7.34 -6.74 0.61
C LEU A 96 -8.12 -5.44 0.84
N ALA A 97 -8.58 -4.80 -0.23
CA ALA A 97 -9.45 -3.62 -0.12
C ALA A 97 -10.74 -3.97 0.62
N GLY A 98 -11.30 -5.15 0.36
CA GLY A 98 -12.44 -5.69 1.08
C GLY A 98 -12.19 -5.84 2.58
N VAL A 99 -11.02 -6.36 2.96
CA VAL A 99 -10.62 -6.48 4.38
C VAL A 99 -10.61 -5.11 5.06
N PHE A 100 -9.92 -4.11 4.49
CA PHE A 100 -9.85 -2.76 5.07
C PHE A 100 -11.22 -2.08 5.13
N THR A 101 -12.05 -2.25 4.10
CA THR A 101 -13.41 -1.73 4.06
C THR A 101 -14.28 -2.37 5.14
N THR A 102 -14.19 -3.70 5.29
CA THR A 102 -14.93 -4.45 6.33
C THR A 102 -14.50 -4.03 7.72
N VAL A 103 -13.20 -3.85 7.96
CA VAL A 103 -12.68 -3.36 9.25
C VAL A 103 -13.26 -1.98 9.58
N ASN A 104 -13.40 -1.09 8.61
CA ASN A 104 -14.04 0.21 8.81
C ASN A 104 -15.53 0.11 9.12
N ILE A 105 -16.23 -0.91 8.60
CA ILE A 105 -17.66 -1.12 8.89
C ILE A 105 -17.86 -1.73 10.29
N VAL A 106 -17.02 -2.72 10.65
CA VAL A 106 -17.21 -3.51 11.88
C VAL A 106 -16.68 -2.81 13.13
N ASN A 107 -15.68 -1.94 12.99
CA ASN A 107 -15.02 -1.26 14.11
C ASN A 107 -15.23 0.27 14.03
N PRO A 108 -16.42 0.79 14.32
CA PRO A 108 -16.71 2.23 14.23
C PRO A 108 -15.88 3.09 15.20
N GLU A 109 -15.34 2.51 16.29
CA GLU A 109 -14.50 3.21 17.26
C GLU A 109 -13.22 3.80 16.63
N ILE A 110 -12.73 3.21 15.53
CA ILE A 110 -11.54 3.72 14.84
C ILE A 110 -11.77 5.02 14.07
N HIS A 111 -13.04 5.37 13.83
CA HIS A 111 -13.41 6.61 13.14
C HIS A 111 -13.13 7.85 14.01
N ASN A 112 -13.18 7.70 15.32
CA ASN A 112 -13.01 8.78 16.29
C ASN A 112 -11.62 8.79 16.97
N LYS A 113 -10.81 7.76 16.77
CA LYS A 113 -9.41 7.77 17.26
C LYS A 113 -8.61 8.79 16.47
N THR A 114 -8.54 10.01 17.03
CA THR A 114 -7.77 11.11 16.43
C THR A 114 -6.29 10.80 16.49
N LEU A 115 -5.60 11.17 15.42
CA LEU A 115 -4.15 11.14 15.39
C LEU A 115 -3.57 12.19 16.35
N MET A 116 -2.44 11.89 16.95
CA MET A 116 -1.68 12.81 17.81
C MET A 116 -1.37 14.14 17.09
N PRO A 117 -1.13 15.25 17.81
CA PRO A 117 -0.82 16.55 17.22
C PRO A 117 0.31 16.50 16.18
N ALA A 118 1.35 15.67 16.42
CA ALA A 118 2.44 15.48 15.47
C ALA A 118 1.98 14.98 14.09
N LEU A 119 0.86 14.24 14.01
CA LEU A 119 0.31 13.71 12.77
C LEU A 119 -0.63 14.71 12.04
N GLN A 120 -0.77 15.92 12.55
CA GLN A 120 -1.62 16.97 11.96
C GLN A 120 -0.85 17.89 11.02
N SER A 121 0.43 17.63 10.77
CA SER A 121 1.27 18.36 9.80
C SER A 121 0.72 18.21 8.37
N PRO A 122 0.78 19.26 7.54
CA PRO A 122 0.41 19.19 6.12
C PRO A 122 1.27 18.20 5.33
N TRP A 123 2.49 17.89 5.78
CA TRP A 123 3.38 16.91 5.14
C TRP A 123 3.04 15.46 5.47
N PHE A 124 2.31 15.23 6.57
CA PHE A 124 1.89 13.89 6.96
C PHE A 124 0.97 13.24 5.90
N ALA A 125 0.01 14.01 5.39
CA ALA A 125 -0.93 13.51 4.39
C ALA A 125 -0.25 13.04 3.09
N PRO A 126 0.59 13.86 2.41
CA PRO A 126 1.36 13.42 1.25
C PRO A 126 2.27 12.23 1.53
N HIS A 127 2.96 12.22 2.68
CA HIS A 127 3.79 11.11 3.12
C HIS A 127 3.01 9.78 3.14
N VAL A 128 1.87 9.78 3.83
CA VAL A 128 1.05 8.58 4.00
C VAL A 128 0.48 8.11 2.65
N ILE A 129 -0.07 9.02 1.84
CA ILE A 129 -0.67 8.68 0.54
C ILE A 129 0.36 8.02 -0.39
N VAL A 130 1.54 8.63 -0.50
CA VAL A 130 2.61 8.15 -1.37
C VAL A 130 3.13 6.79 -0.89
N TYR A 131 3.29 6.61 0.43
CA TYR A 131 3.70 5.33 0.99
C TYR A 131 2.65 4.24 0.79
N MET A 132 1.37 4.54 0.94
CA MET A 132 0.30 3.58 0.70
C MET A 132 0.31 3.06 -0.73
N PHE A 133 0.51 3.95 -1.70
CA PHE A 133 0.66 3.56 -3.09
C PHE A 133 1.91 2.70 -3.31
N ALA A 134 3.07 3.13 -2.76
CA ALA A 134 4.30 2.37 -2.82
C ALA A 134 4.13 0.95 -2.24
N TYR A 135 3.51 0.82 -1.09
CA TYR A 135 3.28 -0.46 -0.41
C TYR A 135 2.35 -1.37 -1.22
N ALA A 136 1.32 -0.83 -1.84
CA ALA A 136 0.43 -1.62 -2.71
C ALA A 136 1.19 -2.18 -3.93
N VAL A 137 2.01 -1.36 -4.58
CA VAL A 137 2.81 -1.77 -5.75
C VAL A 137 3.90 -2.78 -5.35
N LEU A 138 4.63 -2.53 -4.26
CA LEU A 138 5.65 -3.45 -3.74
C LEU A 138 5.05 -4.75 -3.21
N GLY A 139 3.84 -4.69 -2.65
CA GLY A 139 3.06 -5.86 -2.29
C GLY A 139 2.71 -6.72 -3.51
N ALA A 140 2.29 -6.11 -4.61
CA ALA A 140 2.05 -6.81 -5.87
C ALA A 140 3.34 -7.46 -6.40
N ALA A 141 4.49 -6.78 -6.31
CA ALA A 141 5.79 -7.34 -6.67
C ALA A 141 6.16 -8.56 -5.81
N ALA A 142 5.94 -8.48 -4.49
CA ALA A 142 6.20 -9.57 -3.56
C ALA A 142 5.32 -10.79 -3.84
N LEU A 143 4.05 -10.58 -4.17
CA LEU A 143 3.14 -11.66 -4.57
C LEU A 143 3.54 -12.32 -5.87
N MET A 144 3.97 -11.52 -6.85
CA MET A 144 4.52 -12.07 -8.10
C MET A 144 5.77 -12.89 -7.81
N SER A 145 6.67 -12.40 -6.98
CA SER A 145 7.85 -13.14 -6.54
C SER A 145 7.48 -14.46 -5.84
N ALA A 146 6.54 -14.42 -4.90
CA ALA A 146 6.04 -15.61 -4.20
C ALA A 146 5.45 -16.64 -5.17
N TYR A 147 4.63 -16.16 -6.13
CA TYR A 147 4.09 -17.03 -7.18
C TYR A 147 5.21 -17.72 -8.00
N LEU A 148 6.20 -16.95 -8.44
CA LEU A 148 7.31 -17.47 -9.24
C LEU A 148 8.21 -18.44 -8.47
N LEU A 149 8.38 -18.26 -7.16
CA LEU A 149 9.22 -19.09 -6.31
C LEU A 149 8.56 -20.41 -5.92
N TRP A 150 7.27 -20.40 -5.59
CA TRP A 150 6.59 -21.55 -4.96
C TRP A 150 5.57 -22.27 -5.84
N PHE A 151 4.92 -21.55 -6.75
CA PHE A 151 3.80 -22.12 -7.51
C PHE A 151 4.13 -22.39 -8.98
N LYS A 152 5.11 -21.67 -9.55
CA LYS A 152 5.50 -21.86 -10.93
C LYS A 152 6.44 -23.05 -11.08
N LYS A 153 6.03 -24.03 -11.90
CA LYS A 153 6.82 -25.23 -12.21
C LYS A 153 7.75 -25.08 -13.43
N SER A 154 7.41 -24.17 -14.35
CA SER A 154 8.21 -23.90 -15.56
C SER A 154 9.34 -22.89 -15.27
N PRO A 155 10.39 -22.83 -16.09
CA PRO A 155 11.45 -21.84 -15.97
C PRO A 155 10.90 -20.41 -15.97
N ILE A 156 11.50 -19.53 -15.17
CA ILE A 156 11.15 -18.12 -15.08
C ILE A 156 11.64 -17.42 -16.34
N ASN A 157 10.73 -16.78 -17.08
CA ASN A 157 11.04 -16.09 -18.33
C ASN A 157 11.34 -14.60 -18.09
N ASP A 158 11.86 -13.92 -19.13
CA ASP A 158 12.25 -12.50 -19.05
C ASP A 158 11.06 -11.61 -18.76
N HIS A 159 9.92 -11.85 -19.40
CA HIS A 159 8.71 -11.05 -19.20
C HIS A 159 8.23 -11.04 -17.73
N GLU A 160 8.36 -12.17 -17.04
CA GLU A 160 7.97 -12.26 -15.61
C GLU A 160 8.94 -11.50 -14.70
N MET A 161 10.24 -11.55 -15.04
CA MET A 161 11.22 -10.75 -14.32
C MET A 161 11.03 -9.26 -14.58
N ASP A 162 10.73 -8.86 -15.82
CA ASP A 162 10.44 -7.48 -16.19
C ASP A 162 9.24 -6.91 -15.40
N ILE A 163 8.23 -7.75 -15.13
CA ILE A 163 7.09 -7.33 -14.28
C ILE A 163 7.57 -7.02 -12.86
N CYS A 164 8.35 -7.93 -12.27
CA CYS A 164 8.90 -7.71 -10.93
C CYS A 164 9.77 -6.44 -10.92
N ASP A 165 10.65 -6.28 -11.90
CA ASP A 165 11.57 -5.14 -12.01
C ASP A 165 10.82 -3.81 -12.14
N ASN A 166 9.81 -3.75 -13.02
CA ASN A 166 8.98 -2.54 -13.19
C ASN A 166 8.20 -2.20 -11.92
N LEU A 167 7.57 -3.19 -11.28
CA LEU A 167 6.83 -2.96 -10.03
C LEU A 167 7.76 -2.47 -8.92
N VAL A 168 8.96 -3.06 -8.79
CA VAL A 168 9.93 -2.63 -7.79
C VAL A 168 10.43 -1.22 -8.07
N GLN A 169 10.79 -0.90 -9.32
CA GLN A 169 11.26 0.43 -9.69
C GLN A 169 10.22 1.51 -9.39
N VAL A 170 8.96 1.28 -9.77
CA VAL A 170 7.85 2.21 -9.48
C VAL A 170 7.64 2.32 -7.97
N GLY A 171 7.51 1.20 -7.27
CA GLY A 171 7.27 1.20 -5.82
C GLY A 171 8.42 1.83 -5.05
N TRP A 172 9.66 1.57 -5.43
CA TRP A 172 10.85 2.16 -4.81
C TRP A 172 10.96 3.67 -5.07
N ALA A 173 10.62 4.14 -6.28
CA ALA A 173 10.56 5.56 -6.58
C ALA A 173 9.54 6.30 -5.70
N PHE A 174 8.32 5.75 -5.59
CA PHE A 174 7.30 6.30 -4.69
C PHE A 174 7.72 6.22 -3.22
N MET A 175 8.35 5.13 -2.78
CA MET A 175 8.87 5.01 -1.42
C MET A 175 9.94 6.08 -1.14
N THR A 176 10.80 6.41 -2.10
CA THR A 176 11.81 7.48 -1.98
C THR A 176 11.14 8.83 -1.79
N VAL A 177 10.13 9.15 -2.59
CA VAL A 177 9.33 10.39 -2.42
C VAL A 177 8.63 10.39 -1.06
N GLY A 178 8.14 9.23 -0.62
CA GLY A 178 7.54 9.06 0.70
C GLY A 178 8.52 9.34 1.84
N ILE A 179 9.78 8.89 1.75
CA ILE A 179 10.83 9.21 2.72
C ILE A 179 11.07 10.73 2.77
N LEU A 180 11.14 11.40 1.63
CA LEU A 180 11.35 12.86 1.57
C LEU A 180 10.20 13.61 2.26
N PHE A 181 8.95 13.26 1.98
CA PHE A 181 7.81 13.86 2.67
C PHE A 181 7.80 13.52 4.15
N GLY A 182 8.23 12.31 4.54
CA GLY A 182 8.39 11.91 5.94
C GLY A 182 9.44 12.75 6.66
N ALA A 183 10.56 13.06 6.00
CA ALA A 183 11.60 13.93 6.57
C ALA A 183 11.08 15.36 6.78
N LEU A 184 10.31 15.91 5.83
CA LEU A 184 9.67 17.23 5.98
C LEU A 184 8.66 17.23 7.14
N TRP A 185 7.86 16.17 7.23
CA TRP A 185 6.95 15.98 8.34
C TRP A 185 7.68 15.88 9.68
N ALA A 186 8.74 15.06 9.77
CA ALA A 186 9.56 14.91 10.98
C ALA A 186 10.18 16.24 11.43
N LYS A 187 10.66 17.04 10.49
CA LYS A 187 11.18 18.39 10.77
C LYS A 187 10.15 19.30 11.44
N GLU A 188 8.91 19.26 10.96
CA GLU A 188 7.84 20.07 11.52
C GLU A 188 7.34 19.53 12.86
N ALA A 189 7.21 18.20 12.99
CA ALA A 189 6.66 17.56 14.18
C ALA A 189 7.66 17.49 15.34
N TRP A 190 8.94 17.28 15.08
CA TRP A 190 9.97 17.00 16.08
C TRP A 190 11.25 17.85 15.96
N GLY A 191 11.33 18.75 15.00
CA GLY A 191 12.43 19.69 14.85
C GLY A 191 13.65 19.19 14.06
N HIS A 192 13.68 17.96 13.61
CA HIS A 192 14.77 17.37 12.81
C HIS A 192 14.22 16.53 11.66
N TYR A 193 14.98 16.44 10.55
CA TYR A 193 14.59 15.69 9.36
C TYR A 193 14.73 14.18 9.54
N TRP A 194 15.68 13.74 10.36
CA TRP A 194 16.03 12.35 10.57
C TRP A 194 16.77 12.20 11.89
N ALA A 195 16.39 11.26 12.73
CA ALA A 195 16.96 11.03 14.07
C ALA A 195 17.45 9.60 14.29
N TRP A 196 17.39 8.75 13.26
CA TRP A 196 17.65 7.32 13.39
C TRP A 196 16.73 6.62 14.40
N ASP A 197 15.53 7.15 14.53
CA ASP A 197 14.45 6.46 15.23
C ASP A 197 14.32 5.01 14.71
N PRO A 198 13.93 4.05 15.54
CA PRO A 198 13.77 2.66 15.11
C PRO A 198 12.94 2.51 13.82
N LYS A 199 11.89 3.30 13.63
CA LYS A 199 11.06 3.25 12.42
C LYS A 199 11.77 3.81 11.19
N GLU A 200 12.50 4.90 11.35
CA GLU A 200 13.36 5.48 10.31
C GLU A 200 14.47 4.51 9.90
N THR A 201 15.09 3.85 10.88
CA THR A 201 16.12 2.83 10.64
C THR A 201 15.58 1.66 9.82
N TRP A 202 14.40 1.15 10.15
CA TRP A 202 13.75 0.09 9.37
C TRP A 202 13.30 0.57 7.98
N ALA A 203 12.88 1.83 7.85
CA ALA A 203 12.58 2.42 6.55
C ALA A 203 13.82 2.49 5.65
N ALA A 204 14.97 2.93 6.21
CA ALA A 204 16.24 2.93 5.50
C ALA A 204 16.68 1.51 5.11
N ALA A 205 16.63 0.55 6.04
CA ALA A 205 16.95 -0.85 5.76
C ALA A 205 16.10 -1.43 4.62
N THR A 206 14.80 -1.15 4.63
CA THR A 206 13.87 -1.55 3.57
C THR A 206 14.24 -0.91 2.23
N TRP A 207 14.51 0.38 2.22
CA TRP A 207 14.91 1.13 1.03
C TRP A 207 16.19 0.56 0.40
N PHE A 208 17.21 0.28 1.22
CA PHE A 208 18.47 -0.34 0.76
C PHE A 208 18.26 -1.78 0.28
N ALA A 209 17.35 -2.55 0.86
CA ALA A 209 17.06 -3.91 0.41
C ALA A 209 16.46 -3.92 -0.99
N TYR A 210 15.51 -3.02 -1.29
CA TYR A 210 15.00 -2.87 -2.66
C TYR A 210 16.04 -2.33 -3.62
N LEU A 211 16.90 -1.40 -3.19
CA LEU A 211 18.01 -0.90 -3.98
C LEU A 211 18.99 -2.04 -4.34
N ALA A 212 19.30 -2.90 -3.39
CA ALA A 212 20.13 -4.09 -3.63
C ALA A 212 19.50 -5.03 -4.67
N TYR A 213 18.18 -5.28 -4.58
CA TYR A 213 17.45 -6.02 -5.62
C TYR A 213 17.65 -5.38 -7.00
N ILE A 214 17.44 -4.07 -7.13
CA ILE A 214 17.59 -3.33 -8.40
C ILE A 214 19.02 -3.50 -8.94
N HIS A 215 20.05 -3.36 -8.09
CA HIS A 215 21.44 -3.52 -8.49
C HIS A 215 21.77 -4.94 -8.98
N VAL A 216 21.28 -5.97 -8.30
CA VAL A 216 21.45 -7.36 -8.72
C VAL A 216 20.82 -7.59 -10.09
N ARG A 217 19.63 -7.02 -10.32
CA ARG A 217 18.91 -7.17 -11.59
C ARG A 217 19.60 -6.46 -12.76
N ILE A 218 20.10 -5.22 -12.54
CA ILE A 218 20.84 -4.49 -13.57
C ILE A 218 22.15 -5.19 -13.94
N ARG A 219 22.80 -5.82 -12.96
CA ARG A 219 24.13 -6.42 -13.17
C ARG A 219 24.09 -7.77 -13.87
N SER A 220 23.08 -8.61 -13.65
CA SER A 220 23.05 -9.96 -14.17
C SER A 220 21.70 -10.64 -14.12
N ASP A 221 21.27 -11.22 -15.25
CA ASP A 221 20.11 -12.11 -15.34
C ASP A 221 20.34 -13.51 -14.75
N ARG A 222 21.60 -13.85 -14.43
CA ARG A 222 21.96 -15.19 -13.93
C ARG A 222 21.31 -15.53 -12.60
N TYR A 223 21.07 -14.53 -11.75
CA TYR A 223 20.64 -14.73 -10.36
C TYR A 223 19.13 -14.52 -10.14
N ARG A 224 18.27 -14.86 -11.11
CA ARG A 224 16.83 -14.62 -11.07
C ARG A 224 16.17 -15.11 -9.78
N ARG A 225 16.43 -16.35 -9.37
CA ARG A 225 15.83 -16.91 -8.14
C ARG A 225 16.34 -16.22 -6.87
N ALA A 226 17.63 -15.89 -6.81
CA ALA A 226 18.18 -15.14 -5.67
C ALA A 226 17.60 -13.71 -5.60
N ALA A 227 17.44 -13.05 -6.76
CA ALA A 227 16.78 -11.75 -6.83
C ALA A 227 15.33 -11.80 -6.33
N LEU A 228 14.56 -12.81 -6.75
CA LEU A 228 13.18 -13.00 -6.26
C LEU A 228 13.12 -13.24 -4.75
N TRP A 229 14.05 -14.02 -4.18
CA TRP A 229 14.17 -14.15 -2.73
C TRP A 229 14.51 -12.82 -2.07
N GLY A 230 15.44 -12.06 -2.63
CA GLY A 230 15.77 -10.70 -2.17
C GLY A 230 14.55 -9.77 -2.17
N LEU A 231 13.75 -9.80 -3.25
CA LEU A 231 12.51 -9.05 -3.34
C LEU A 231 11.51 -9.45 -2.25
N PHE A 232 11.30 -10.74 -2.05
CA PHE A 232 10.39 -11.24 -1.03
C PHE A 232 10.85 -10.85 0.39
N ILE A 233 12.15 -10.96 0.68
CA ILE A 233 12.74 -10.51 1.96
C ILE A 233 12.59 -9.00 2.14
N SER A 234 12.79 -8.21 1.08
CA SER A 234 12.59 -6.75 1.12
C SER A 234 11.15 -6.39 1.51
N PHE A 235 10.18 -7.17 1.07
CA PHE A 235 8.79 -6.98 1.47
C PHE A 235 8.53 -7.36 2.94
N ILE A 236 9.21 -8.39 3.46
CA ILE A 236 9.16 -8.72 4.90
C ILE A 236 9.73 -7.56 5.72
N LEU A 237 10.87 -6.96 5.30
CA LEU A 237 11.43 -5.78 5.96
C LEU A 237 10.46 -4.59 5.92
N LEU A 238 9.74 -4.42 4.81
CA LEU A 238 8.69 -3.42 4.68
C LEU A 238 7.57 -3.63 5.71
N GLN A 239 7.12 -4.87 5.89
CA GLN A 239 6.11 -5.20 6.90
C GLN A 239 6.64 -4.99 8.33
N MET A 240 7.92 -5.29 8.57
CA MET A 240 8.57 -5.00 9.85
C MET A 240 8.62 -3.50 10.11
N CYS A 241 8.98 -2.67 9.13
CA CYS A 241 8.98 -1.22 9.24
C CYS A 241 7.57 -0.67 9.53
N TRP A 242 6.55 -1.20 8.87
CA TRP A 242 5.19 -0.68 9.01
C TRP A 242 4.52 -1.12 10.30
N TRP A 243 4.53 -2.42 10.57
CA TRP A 243 3.74 -3.03 11.64
C TRP A 243 4.58 -3.74 12.71
N GLY A 244 5.57 -4.51 12.29
CA GLY A 244 6.37 -5.35 13.16
C GLY A 244 7.14 -4.58 14.23
N ILE A 245 7.60 -3.36 13.90
CA ILE A 245 8.31 -2.47 14.82
C ILE A 245 7.52 -2.18 16.10
N ASN A 246 6.20 -2.12 16.03
CA ASN A 246 5.35 -1.84 17.20
C ASN A 246 5.42 -2.94 18.27
N TYR A 247 5.91 -4.12 17.92
CA TYR A 247 6.04 -5.28 18.81
C TYR A 247 7.49 -5.53 19.23
N LEU A 248 8.47 -4.79 18.68
CA LEU A 248 9.86 -4.94 19.05
C LEU A 248 10.15 -4.23 20.38
N PRO A 249 10.75 -4.92 21.38
CA PRO A 249 11.13 -4.29 22.66
C PRO A 249 12.05 -3.07 22.49
N SER A 250 12.90 -3.08 21.47
CA SER A 250 13.81 -1.98 21.13
C SER A 250 13.11 -0.71 20.62
N ALA A 251 11.84 -0.79 20.25
CA ALA A 251 11.07 0.34 19.76
C ALA A 251 10.07 0.88 20.80
N GLN A 252 9.72 0.05 21.79
CA GLN A 252 8.78 0.43 22.83
C GLN A 252 9.39 1.50 23.75
N GLY A 253 8.72 2.66 23.82
CA GLY A 253 9.16 3.79 24.64
C GLY A 253 10.32 4.61 24.06
N VAL A 254 10.92 4.21 22.94
CA VAL A 254 12.04 4.89 22.28
C VAL A 254 11.61 5.56 20.99
N SER A 255 10.77 4.91 20.20
CA SER A 255 10.34 5.44 18.91
C SER A 255 9.24 6.48 19.05
N VAL A 256 9.48 7.67 18.52
CA VAL A 256 8.46 8.74 18.43
C VAL A 256 7.33 8.41 17.43
N HIS A 257 7.53 7.38 16.63
CA HIS A 257 6.54 6.87 15.65
C HIS A 257 5.73 5.69 16.17
N THR A 258 6.04 5.12 17.33
CA THR A 258 5.22 4.09 17.94
C THR A 258 4.14 4.75 18.79
N TYR A 259 2.96 4.80 18.21
CA TYR A 259 1.78 5.21 18.95
C TYR A 259 1.32 3.99 19.75
N SER A 260 1.57 4.01 21.06
CA SER A 260 1.06 2.97 21.94
C SER A 260 -0.44 2.86 21.75
N LEU A 261 -0.90 1.65 21.51
CA LEU A 261 -2.29 1.27 21.62
C LEU A 261 -2.64 1.44 23.12
N GLY A 262 -2.99 2.66 23.52
CA GLY A 262 -3.62 2.94 24.79
C GLY A 262 -5.11 2.65 24.70
#